data_b425fee6c200a14a43997b389087abe1
#
_entry.id   b425fee6c200a14a43997b389087abe1
#
_cell.length_a   1.000
_cell.length_b   1.000
_cell.length_c   1.000
_cell.angle_alpha   90.00
_cell.angle_beta   90.00
_cell.angle_gamma   90.00
#
_symmetry.space_group_name_H-M   'P 1'
#
loop_
_entity.id
_entity.type
_entity.pdbx_description
1 polymer ?
#
loop_
_entity_poly.entity_id
_entity_poly.type
_entity_poly.pdbx_seq_one_letter_code
_entity_poly.pdbx_strand_id
1 'polypeptide(L)'
;MKKISIIMGSDSDLDVMNKAKSILEEFDIEYEMRILSSHRTPEELMDYASNLEKNGFEIVIAGAGGAAHLPGIVAALTTLPVIGVPIKSDFNDGLDSLLSIAQMPNGVPVATVGSNRSKNAALLAVQILALKYDDLKERLLNYRKNMKKSVLEKDKKLRGK
;
A
#
# COMPACT_ATOMS: atom_id res chain seq x y z
N MET A 1 3.83 -7.00 17.15
CA MET A 1 4.88 -6.28 16.40
C MET A 1 4.19 -5.70 15.18
N LYS A 2 4.33 -4.40 14.89
CA LYS A 2 3.64 -3.75 13.76
C LYS A 2 4.51 -3.93 12.52
N LYS A 3 4.20 -4.92 11.68
CA LYS A 3 5.04 -5.26 10.53
C LYS A 3 4.23 -5.35 9.25
N ILE A 4 4.66 -4.65 8.21
CA ILE A 4 3.98 -4.57 6.92
C ILE A 4 4.88 -5.09 5.80
N SER A 5 4.32 -5.91 4.92
CA SER A 5 4.99 -6.31 3.68
C SER A 5 4.65 -5.32 2.56
N ILE A 6 5.65 -4.85 1.84
CA ILE A 6 5.50 -4.08 0.61
C ILE A 6 6.04 -4.93 -0.54
N ILE A 7 5.17 -5.29 -1.48
CA ILE A 7 5.53 -6.14 -2.61
C ILE A 7 5.28 -5.39 -3.92
N MET A 8 6.18 -5.52 -4.88
CA MET A 8 6.01 -4.99 -6.24
C MET A 8 6.50 -5.98 -7.28
N GLY A 9 5.96 -5.91 -8.50
CA GLY A 9 6.28 -6.86 -9.57
C GLY A 9 7.57 -6.56 -10.31
N SER A 10 8.09 -5.32 -10.21
CA SER A 10 9.26 -4.83 -10.92
C SER A 10 9.95 -3.71 -10.15
N ASP A 11 11.23 -3.52 -10.41
CA ASP A 11 12.01 -2.36 -9.94
C ASP A 11 11.53 -1.03 -10.54
N SER A 12 10.86 -1.05 -11.69
CA SER A 12 10.17 0.12 -12.26
C SER A 12 9.11 0.72 -11.34
N ASP A 13 8.60 -0.04 -10.38
CA ASP A 13 7.56 0.37 -9.45
C ASP A 13 8.14 1.04 -8.19
N LEU A 14 9.46 0.98 -8.00
CA LEU A 14 10.15 1.46 -6.80
C LEU A 14 9.85 2.93 -6.47
N ASP A 15 9.84 3.82 -7.46
CA ASP A 15 9.60 5.26 -7.25
C ASP A 15 8.22 5.53 -6.64
N VAL A 16 7.24 4.75 -7.05
CA VAL A 16 5.89 4.82 -6.47
C VAL A 16 5.86 4.19 -5.10
N MET A 17 6.41 2.97 -4.94
CA MET A 17 6.30 2.20 -3.70
C MET A 17 7.16 2.76 -2.57
N ASN A 18 8.28 3.41 -2.86
CA ASN A 18 9.09 4.13 -1.86
C ASN A 18 8.32 5.25 -1.13
N LYS A 19 7.25 5.79 -1.74
CA LYS A 19 6.39 6.77 -1.05
C LYS A 19 5.55 6.13 0.06
N ALA A 20 5.23 4.83 -0.04
CA ALA A 20 4.62 4.08 1.06
C ALA A 20 5.61 3.88 2.21
N LYS A 21 6.85 3.48 1.89
CA LYS A 21 7.95 3.35 2.86
C LYS A 21 8.08 4.62 3.72
N SER A 22 8.11 5.81 3.10
CA SER A 22 8.29 7.07 3.85
C SER A 22 7.17 7.33 4.88
N ILE A 23 5.94 6.87 4.61
CA ILE A 23 4.83 6.95 5.58
C ILE A 23 5.03 5.95 6.71
N LEU A 24 5.43 4.71 6.42
CA LEU A 24 5.64 3.71 7.46
C LEU A 24 6.77 4.12 8.42
N GLU A 25 7.84 4.71 7.89
CA GLU A 25 8.92 5.29 8.70
C GLU A 25 8.43 6.45 9.58
N GLU A 26 7.60 7.35 9.05
CA GLU A 26 6.98 8.45 9.83
C GLU A 26 6.13 7.91 11.00
N PHE A 27 5.48 6.74 10.82
CA PHE A 27 4.65 6.11 11.84
C PHE A 27 5.38 5.07 12.69
N ASP A 28 6.70 4.89 12.50
CA ASP A 28 7.53 3.93 13.23
C ASP A 28 6.98 2.49 13.13
N ILE A 29 6.67 2.10 11.90
CA ILE A 29 6.17 0.76 11.57
C ILE A 29 7.25 -0.01 10.83
N GLU A 30 7.55 -1.21 11.32
CA GLU A 30 8.47 -2.13 10.64
C GLU A 30 7.91 -2.55 9.29
N TYR A 31 8.76 -2.60 8.29
CA TYR A 31 8.38 -3.07 6.95
C TYR A 31 9.49 -3.87 6.28
N GLU A 32 9.10 -4.68 5.34
CA GLU A 32 9.99 -5.34 4.38
C GLU A 32 9.51 -5.03 2.96
N MET A 33 10.44 -4.65 2.08
CA MET A 33 10.15 -4.43 0.66
C MET A 33 10.73 -5.54 -0.19
N ARG A 34 9.90 -6.10 -1.08
CA ARG A 34 10.29 -7.18 -1.99
C ARG A 34 9.87 -6.89 -3.43
N ILE A 35 10.72 -7.29 -4.36
CA ILE A 35 10.36 -7.39 -5.79
C ILE A 35 10.07 -8.85 -6.05
N LEU A 36 8.79 -9.19 -6.28
CA LEU A 36 8.31 -10.54 -6.56
C LEU A 36 7.25 -10.44 -7.66
N SER A 37 7.58 -11.00 -8.82
CA SER A 37 6.69 -10.94 -9.97
C SER A 37 5.76 -12.15 -10.01
N SER A 38 4.46 -11.90 -10.11
CA SER A 38 3.46 -12.96 -10.27
C SER A 38 3.64 -13.81 -11.54
N HIS A 39 4.31 -13.26 -12.55
CA HIS A 39 4.52 -13.93 -13.84
C HIS A 39 5.93 -14.47 -14.03
N ARG A 40 6.94 -13.86 -13.40
CA ARG A 40 8.36 -14.21 -13.61
C ARG A 40 8.98 -14.97 -12.46
N THR A 41 8.43 -14.82 -11.25
CA THR A 41 8.88 -15.51 -10.02
C THR A 41 7.67 -16.01 -9.21
N PRO A 42 6.78 -16.84 -9.84
CA PRO A 42 5.53 -17.26 -9.20
C PRO A 42 5.76 -18.13 -7.97
N GLU A 43 6.74 -19.01 -7.99
CA GLU A 43 7.03 -19.95 -6.89
C GLU A 43 7.50 -19.20 -5.64
N GLU A 44 8.43 -18.25 -5.80
CA GLU A 44 8.94 -17.40 -4.73
C GLU A 44 7.85 -16.48 -4.16
N LEU A 45 6.96 -15.98 -5.02
CA LEU A 45 5.81 -15.20 -4.59
C LEU A 45 4.85 -16.03 -3.75
N MET A 46 4.53 -17.25 -4.19
CA MET A 46 3.62 -18.16 -3.48
C MET A 46 4.20 -18.55 -2.12
N ASP A 47 5.47 -18.91 -2.06
CA ASP A 47 6.14 -19.23 -0.80
C ASP A 47 6.14 -18.04 0.16
N TYR A 48 6.53 -16.87 -0.32
CA TYR A 48 6.55 -15.66 0.48
C TYR A 48 5.16 -15.28 1.00
N ALA A 49 4.15 -15.24 0.13
CA ALA A 49 2.81 -14.82 0.49
C ALA A 49 2.13 -15.78 1.48
N SER A 50 2.33 -17.08 1.31
CA SER A 50 1.77 -18.12 2.20
C SER A 50 2.42 -18.13 3.60
N ASN A 51 3.61 -17.57 3.75
CA ASN A 51 4.33 -17.50 5.03
C ASN A 51 4.26 -16.13 5.72
N LEU A 52 3.53 -15.16 5.18
CA LEU A 52 3.46 -13.78 5.72
C LEU A 52 3.02 -13.74 7.19
N GLU A 53 1.93 -14.40 7.54
CA GLU A 53 1.43 -14.43 8.91
C GLU A 53 2.42 -15.08 9.88
N LYS A 54 3.03 -16.20 9.48
CA LYS A 54 4.04 -16.91 10.26
C LYS A 54 5.28 -16.04 10.51
N ASN A 55 5.61 -15.15 9.56
CA ASN A 55 6.74 -14.22 9.66
C ASN A 55 6.37 -12.90 10.36
N GLY A 56 5.18 -12.82 10.97
CA GLY A 56 4.74 -11.72 11.81
C GLY A 56 4.24 -10.49 11.06
N PHE A 57 3.98 -10.59 9.76
CA PHE A 57 3.32 -9.52 9.02
C PHE A 57 1.84 -9.43 9.39
N GLU A 58 1.29 -8.22 9.37
CA GLU A 58 -0.11 -7.95 9.70
C GLU A 58 -0.90 -7.38 8.53
N ILE A 59 -0.23 -6.77 7.55
CA ILE A 59 -0.84 -6.18 6.34
C ILE A 59 0.13 -6.31 5.18
N VAL A 60 -0.41 -6.39 3.97
CA VAL A 60 0.36 -6.35 2.73
C VAL A 60 -0.04 -5.13 1.91
N ILE A 61 0.95 -4.41 1.39
CA ILE A 61 0.78 -3.38 0.36
C ILE A 61 1.40 -3.93 -0.93
N ALA A 62 0.60 -4.15 -1.95
CA ALA A 62 1.04 -4.75 -3.19
C ALA A 62 0.83 -3.79 -4.37
N GLY A 63 1.92 -3.44 -5.07
CA GLY A 63 1.90 -2.56 -6.24
C GLY A 63 2.07 -3.33 -7.54
N ALA A 64 1.24 -3.01 -8.54
CA ALA A 64 1.32 -3.62 -9.86
C ALA A 64 0.77 -2.71 -10.96
N GLY A 65 1.39 -2.76 -12.13
CA GLY A 65 0.94 -2.09 -13.35
C GLY A 65 0.45 -3.06 -14.41
N GLY A 66 -0.13 -2.53 -15.49
CA GLY A 66 -0.67 -3.33 -16.59
C GLY A 66 -1.81 -4.24 -16.14
N ALA A 67 -1.73 -5.53 -16.44
CA ALA A 67 -2.70 -6.54 -16.01
C ALA A 67 -2.82 -6.67 -14.48
N ALA A 68 -1.81 -6.19 -13.75
CA ALA A 68 -1.81 -5.97 -12.29
C ALA A 68 -2.33 -7.15 -11.46
N HIS A 69 -1.91 -8.38 -11.78
CA HIS A 69 -2.38 -9.61 -11.13
C HIS A 69 -1.83 -9.78 -9.70
N LEU A 70 -0.68 -9.16 -9.38
CA LEU A 70 0.05 -9.39 -8.13
C LEU A 70 -0.80 -9.21 -6.86
N PRO A 71 -1.55 -8.11 -6.66
CA PRO A 71 -2.32 -7.92 -5.44
C PRO A 71 -3.40 -9.00 -5.23
N GLY A 72 -4.08 -9.38 -6.32
CA GLY A 72 -5.11 -10.42 -6.28
C GLY A 72 -4.54 -11.81 -5.96
N ILE A 73 -3.38 -12.16 -6.54
CA ILE A 73 -2.70 -13.43 -6.24
C ILE A 73 -2.27 -13.47 -4.78
N VAL A 74 -1.67 -12.40 -4.27
CA VAL A 74 -1.29 -12.33 -2.85
C VAL A 74 -2.52 -12.46 -1.94
N ALA A 75 -3.61 -11.78 -2.26
CA ALA A 75 -4.85 -11.86 -1.46
C ALA A 75 -5.46 -13.28 -1.44
N ALA A 76 -5.22 -14.08 -2.47
CA ALA A 76 -5.65 -15.48 -2.51
C ALA A 76 -4.78 -16.43 -1.66
N LEU A 77 -3.59 -16.00 -1.26
CA LEU A 77 -2.59 -16.82 -0.56
C LEU A 77 -2.46 -16.49 0.94
N THR A 78 -3.11 -15.43 1.41
CA THR A 78 -3.07 -15.02 2.83
C THR A 78 -4.44 -14.53 3.29
N THR A 79 -4.71 -14.61 4.60
CA THR A 79 -5.89 -13.98 5.22
C THR A 79 -5.61 -12.56 5.72
N LEU A 80 -4.38 -12.08 5.59
CA LEU A 80 -4.03 -10.70 5.92
C LEU A 80 -4.72 -9.70 4.98
N PRO A 81 -5.08 -8.51 5.48
CA PRO A 81 -5.56 -7.43 4.60
C PRO A 81 -4.52 -7.10 3.52
N VAL A 82 -4.94 -7.12 2.26
CA VAL A 82 -4.12 -6.71 1.12
C VAL A 82 -4.62 -5.39 0.56
N ILE A 83 -3.71 -4.43 0.46
CA ILE A 83 -3.96 -3.10 -0.10
C ILE A 83 -3.25 -3.01 -1.44
N GLY A 84 -4.03 -2.91 -2.51
CA GLY A 84 -3.53 -2.83 -3.88
C GLY A 84 -3.22 -1.39 -4.29
N VAL A 85 -2.06 -1.19 -4.86
CA VAL A 85 -1.62 0.08 -5.46
C VAL A 85 -1.54 -0.09 -6.97
N PRO A 86 -2.52 0.43 -7.73
CA PRO A 86 -2.42 0.46 -9.17
C PRO A 86 -1.23 1.34 -9.59
N ILE A 87 -0.31 0.77 -10.35
CA ILE A 87 0.82 1.51 -10.93
C ILE A 87 0.42 1.98 -12.32
N LYS A 88 0.58 3.27 -12.57
CA LYS A 88 0.30 3.87 -13.87
C LYS A 88 1.20 3.26 -14.93
N SER A 89 0.60 2.82 -16.04
CA SER A 89 1.25 2.35 -17.24
C SER A 89 0.95 3.28 -18.42
N ASP A 90 1.61 3.09 -19.55
CA ASP A 90 1.37 3.88 -20.75
C ASP A 90 0.00 3.59 -21.39
N PHE A 91 -0.59 2.44 -21.09
CA PHE A 91 -1.91 2.07 -21.59
C PHE A 91 -3.02 2.70 -20.73
N ASN A 92 -3.92 3.45 -21.37
CA ASN A 92 -5.05 4.13 -20.73
C ASN A 92 -4.71 4.87 -19.42
N ASP A 93 -3.50 5.39 -19.32
CA ASP A 93 -3.06 6.21 -18.18
C ASP A 93 -3.14 5.47 -16.82
N GLY A 94 -3.09 4.12 -16.85
CA GLY A 94 -3.17 3.26 -15.68
C GLY A 94 -4.60 2.85 -15.27
N LEU A 95 -5.61 3.12 -16.11
CA LEU A 95 -6.98 2.65 -15.85
C LEU A 95 -7.07 1.13 -15.88
N ASP A 96 -6.28 0.46 -16.73
CA ASP A 96 -6.15 -0.98 -16.82
C ASP A 96 -5.74 -1.59 -15.47
N SER A 97 -4.68 -1.10 -14.85
CA SER A 97 -4.19 -1.60 -13.55
C SER A 97 -5.19 -1.31 -12.43
N LEU A 98 -5.83 -0.14 -12.44
CA LEU A 98 -6.86 0.20 -11.45
C LEU A 98 -8.04 -0.77 -11.52
N LEU A 99 -8.57 -1.03 -12.70
CA LEU A 99 -9.70 -1.96 -12.87
C LEU A 99 -9.31 -3.40 -12.57
N SER A 100 -8.11 -3.83 -12.98
CA SER A 100 -7.61 -5.18 -12.70
C SER A 100 -7.50 -5.47 -11.20
N ILE A 101 -7.02 -4.51 -10.40
CA ILE A 101 -6.87 -4.68 -8.96
C ILE A 101 -8.22 -4.55 -8.24
N ALA A 102 -9.10 -3.64 -8.68
CA ALA A 102 -10.36 -3.37 -8.00
C ALA A 102 -11.42 -4.46 -8.22
N GLN A 103 -11.42 -5.12 -9.38
CA GLN A 103 -12.45 -6.09 -9.77
C GLN A 103 -12.12 -7.51 -9.30
N MET A 104 -11.97 -7.69 -8.00
CA MET A 104 -11.73 -9.01 -7.40
C MET A 104 -13.01 -9.83 -7.32
N PRO A 105 -12.93 -11.18 -7.44
CA PRO A 105 -14.07 -12.06 -7.23
C PRO A 105 -14.56 -12.03 -5.78
N ASN A 106 -15.83 -12.39 -5.59
CA ASN A 106 -16.39 -12.54 -4.25
C ASN A 106 -15.59 -13.55 -3.44
N GLY A 107 -15.24 -13.19 -2.20
CA GLY A 107 -14.49 -14.03 -1.27
C GLY A 107 -12.99 -13.69 -1.18
N VAL A 108 -12.42 -12.98 -2.15
CA VAL A 108 -11.00 -12.59 -2.14
C VAL A 108 -10.88 -11.07 -2.39
N PRO A 109 -11.12 -10.22 -1.39
CA PRO A 109 -11.09 -8.77 -1.54
C PRO A 109 -9.66 -8.21 -1.58
N VAL A 110 -9.47 -7.13 -2.34
CA VAL A 110 -8.28 -6.25 -2.27
C VAL A 110 -8.76 -4.82 -2.05
N ALA A 111 -8.27 -4.17 -0.99
CA ALA A 111 -8.54 -2.75 -0.74
C ALA A 111 -7.73 -1.90 -1.72
N THR A 112 -8.38 -1.33 -2.73
CA THR A 112 -7.68 -0.64 -3.83
C THR A 112 -7.64 0.88 -3.58
N VAL A 113 -6.44 1.46 -3.67
CA VAL A 113 -6.24 2.92 -3.63
C VAL A 113 -6.15 3.51 -5.04
N GLY A 114 -6.15 4.82 -5.18
CA GLY A 114 -5.98 5.48 -6.48
C GLY A 114 -4.62 5.20 -7.13
N SER A 115 -4.54 5.36 -8.46
CA SER A 115 -3.32 5.12 -9.25
C SER A 115 -2.12 5.91 -8.70
N ASN A 116 -0.98 5.24 -8.50
CA ASN A 116 0.26 5.77 -7.92
C ASN A 116 0.10 6.34 -6.49
N ARG A 117 -0.97 6.00 -5.75
CA ARG A 117 -1.25 6.53 -4.40
C ARG A 117 -0.74 5.62 -3.27
N SER A 118 0.50 5.16 -3.38
CA SER A 118 1.11 4.28 -2.37
C SER A 118 1.19 4.91 -0.96
N LYS A 119 1.30 6.24 -0.84
CA LYS A 119 1.15 6.94 0.46
C LYS A 119 -0.21 6.67 1.10
N ASN A 120 -1.28 6.70 0.30
CA ASN A 120 -2.62 6.41 0.80
C ASN A 120 -2.76 4.93 1.18
N ALA A 121 -2.09 4.02 0.46
CA ALA A 121 -2.05 2.61 0.85
C ALA A 121 -1.39 2.43 2.23
N ALA A 122 -0.25 3.08 2.46
CA ALA A 122 0.41 3.06 3.76
C ALA A 122 -0.45 3.69 4.86
N LEU A 123 -1.09 4.83 4.61
CA LEU A 123 -2.01 5.46 5.57
C LEU A 123 -3.22 4.59 5.87
N LEU A 124 -3.78 3.89 4.89
CA LEU A 124 -4.86 2.93 5.10
C LEU A 124 -4.38 1.75 5.96
N ALA A 125 -3.17 1.24 5.71
CA ALA A 125 -2.56 0.22 6.54
C ALA A 125 -2.38 0.70 7.99
N VAL A 126 -1.89 1.92 8.20
CA VAL A 126 -1.79 2.53 9.54
C VAL A 126 -3.17 2.64 10.20
N GLN A 127 -4.23 3.02 9.45
CA GLN A 127 -5.60 3.09 9.97
C GLN A 127 -6.11 1.73 10.42
N ILE A 128 -5.85 0.67 9.65
CA ILE A 128 -6.22 -0.70 10.02
C ILE A 128 -5.48 -1.14 11.29
N LEU A 129 -4.16 -0.91 11.35
CA LEU A 129 -3.36 -1.23 12.54
C LEU A 129 -3.79 -0.42 13.77
N ALA A 130 -4.24 0.83 13.59
CA ALA A 130 -4.72 1.68 14.68
C ALA A 130 -6.00 1.16 15.36
N LEU A 131 -6.70 0.19 14.77
CA LEU A 131 -7.79 -0.54 15.43
C LEU A 131 -7.28 -1.45 16.56
N LYS A 132 -6.02 -1.88 16.46
CA LYS A 132 -5.34 -2.75 17.42
C LYS A 132 -4.31 -2.02 18.30
N TYR A 133 -3.71 -0.95 17.77
CA TYR A 133 -2.59 -0.23 18.40
C TYR A 133 -2.95 1.23 18.67
N ASP A 134 -3.23 1.56 19.93
CA ASP A 134 -3.72 2.89 20.35
C ASP A 134 -2.71 4.02 20.06
N ASP A 135 -1.41 3.76 20.15
CA ASP A 135 -0.38 4.74 19.81
C ASP A 135 -0.44 5.20 18.35
N LEU A 136 -0.82 4.32 17.42
CA LEU A 136 -1.02 4.70 16.02
C LEU A 136 -2.23 5.62 15.84
N LYS A 137 -3.27 5.45 16.65
CA LYS A 137 -4.45 6.31 16.62
C LYS A 137 -4.10 7.75 16.98
N GLU A 138 -3.30 7.95 18.01
CA GLU A 138 -2.83 9.27 18.41
C GLU A 138 -1.95 9.90 17.31
N ARG A 139 -1.00 9.14 16.76
CA ARG A 139 -0.14 9.59 15.65
C ARG A 139 -0.96 10.00 14.42
N LEU A 140 -2.01 9.25 14.06
CA LEU A 140 -2.92 9.61 12.96
C LEU A 140 -3.65 10.93 13.20
N LEU A 141 -4.12 11.17 14.42
CA LEU A 141 -4.76 12.44 14.79
C LEU A 141 -3.78 13.61 14.62
N ASN A 142 -2.55 13.44 15.07
CA ASN A 142 -1.50 14.46 14.94
C ASN A 142 -1.12 14.68 13.47
N TYR A 143 -0.98 13.62 12.69
CA TYR A 143 -0.74 13.70 11.24
C TYR A 143 -1.80 14.56 10.54
N ARG A 144 -3.09 14.30 10.81
CA ARG A 144 -4.20 15.09 10.23
C ARG A 144 -4.20 16.54 10.70
N LYS A 145 -3.88 16.83 11.96
CA LYS A 145 -3.71 18.22 12.45
C LYS A 145 -2.61 18.95 11.70
N ASN A 146 -1.47 18.31 11.48
CA ASN A 146 -0.35 18.88 10.73
C ASN A 146 -0.69 19.16 9.27
N MET A 147 -1.42 18.23 8.62
CA MET A 147 -1.93 18.47 7.26
C MET A 147 -2.85 19.70 7.21
N LYS A 148 -3.80 19.82 8.14
CA LYS A 148 -4.69 20.99 8.23
C LYS A 148 -3.90 22.28 8.42
N LYS A 149 -2.95 22.29 9.34
CA LYS A 149 -2.07 23.46 9.60
C LYS A 149 -1.31 23.88 8.34
N SER A 150 -0.70 22.92 7.64
CA SER A 150 0.03 23.19 6.39
C SER A 150 -0.85 23.84 5.31
N VAL A 151 -2.09 23.36 5.14
CA VAL A 151 -3.03 23.93 4.16
C VAL A 151 -3.40 25.37 4.56
N LEU A 152 -3.72 25.61 5.83
CA LEU A 152 -4.09 26.94 6.31
C LEU A 152 -2.92 27.95 6.21
N GLU A 153 -1.69 27.51 6.43
CA GLU A 153 -0.49 28.36 6.24
C GLU A 153 -0.29 28.74 4.78
N LYS A 154 -0.50 27.81 3.86
CA LYS A 154 -0.44 28.07 2.40
C LYS A 154 -1.53 29.07 1.98
N ASP A 155 -2.74 28.90 2.49
CA ASP A 155 -3.86 29.80 2.22
C ASP A 155 -3.56 31.23 2.72
N LYS A 156 -3.02 31.38 3.95
CA LYS A 156 -2.60 32.68 4.47
C LYS A 156 -1.55 33.35 3.57
N LYS A 157 -0.53 32.59 3.15
CA LYS A 157 0.50 33.11 2.24
C LYS A 157 -0.10 33.58 0.92
N LEU A 158 -1.02 32.82 0.35
CA LEU A 158 -1.68 33.18 -0.90
C LEU A 158 -2.53 34.47 -0.76
N ARG A 159 -3.19 34.66 0.38
CA ARG A 159 -3.99 35.87 0.64
C ARG A 159 -3.18 37.10 1.04
N GLY A 160 -1.83 36.99 1.16
CA GLY A 160 -0.97 38.11 1.53
C GLY A 160 -1.13 38.61 2.98
N LYS A 161 -1.61 37.75 3.86
CA LYS A 161 -1.83 38.06 5.29
C LYS A 161 -0.91 37.23 6.18
#